data_0ea4803b9fcbb2bf3005e42a1b9e9585
#
_entry.id   0ea4803b9fcbb2bf3005e42a1b9e9585
#
_cell.length_a   1.000
_cell.length_b   1.000
_cell.length_c   1.000
_cell.angle_alpha   90.00
_cell.angle_beta   90.00
_cell.angle_gamma   90.00
#
_symmetry.space_group_name_H-M   'P 1'
#
loop_
_entity.id
_entity.type
_entity.pdbx_description
1 polymer ?
#
loop_
_entity_poly.entity_id
_entity_poly.type
_entity_poly.pdbx_seq_one_letter_code
_entity_poly.pdbx_strand_id
1 'polypeptide(L)'
;ASGDNNFYTNDNSSATVDYKTVVTSSQGGTTTSDPQTAAYLQKPTITLPVSKITVTKTWSDDNENHANDSVQVQLKQDGEDYANGSATLNAAGNWTHEFTVPAGPEGHTYSVSEVKVEGYDSKVDKTDLKLQGLTAQSGAFTVTNTPSYVTLPASDVKVTKVVQGHAANSDFGFNLKCVDSTDTNAGKCADVTGLANNGLTTTVSKDELTASGASATVGFGNG
;
A
#
# COMPACT_ATOMS: atom_id res chain seq x y z
N ALA A 1 -21.45 2.31 -4.89
CA ALA A 1 -22.47 1.89 -3.94
C ALA A 1 -22.21 2.63 -2.62
N SER A 2 -23.26 3.28 -2.05
CA SER A 2 -23.17 3.86 -0.73
C SER A 2 -22.85 2.74 0.26
N GLY A 3 -22.00 3.01 1.28
CA GLY A 3 -21.63 2.04 2.30
C GLY A 3 -22.78 1.56 3.22
N ASP A 4 -23.97 1.55 2.69
CA ASP A 4 -25.16 1.07 3.37
C ASP A 4 -25.38 -0.39 2.98
N ASN A 5 -25.29 -1.27 3.96
CA ASN A 5 -25.50 -2.72 3.82
C ASN A 5 -26.96 -3.14 4.06
N ASN A 6 -27.89 -2.18 4.10
CA ASN A 6 -29.32 -2.41 4.21
C ASN A 6 -29.96 -2.38 2.83
N PHE A 7 -30.72 -3.43 2.52
CA PHE A 7 -31.43 -3.57 1.27
C PHE A 7 -32.92 -3.75 1.51
N TYR A 8 -33.74 -3.02 0.78
CA TYR A 8 -35.17 -3.23 0.81
C TYR A 8 -35.53 -4.44 -0.06
N THR A 9 -36.46 -5.26 0.41
CA THR A 9 -36.91 -6.47 -0.32
C THR A 9 -37.95 -6.18 -1.37
N ASN A 10 -38.44 -4.93 -1.44
CA ASN A 10 -39.43 -4.48 -2.42
C ASN A 10 -39.14 -3.02 -2.83
N ASP A 11 -39.38 -2.69 -4.08
CA ASP A 11 -39.15 -1.34 -4.64
C ASP A 11 -40.22 -0.33 -4.21
N ASN A 12 -41.41 -0.79 -3.87
CA ASN A 12 -42.53 0.09 -3.51
C ASN A 12 -42.41 0.61 -2.07
N SER A 13 -42.81 1.86 -1.89
CA SER A 13 -42.81 2.52 -0.59
C SER A 13 -43.86 1.95 0.39
N SER A 14 -44.85 1.26 -0.11
CA SER A 14 -45.88 0.61 0.67
C SER A 14 -46.41 -0.64 -0.01
N ALA A 15 -46.67 -1.70 0.76
CA ALA A 15 -47.51 -2.80 0.36
C ALA A 15 -48.91 -2.56 0.95
N THR A 16 -49.94 -2.92 0.25
CA THR A 16 -51.33 -2.85 0.71
C THR A 16 -51.95 -4.23 0.69
N VAL A 17 -52.78 -4.50 1.65
CA VAL A 17 -53.61 -5.74 1.74
C VAL A 17 -55.06 -5.33 1.69
N ASP A 18 -55.77 -5.79 0.68
CA ASP A 18 -57.21 -5.61 0.58
C ASP A 18 -57.89 -6.78 1.30
N TYR A 19 -58.81 -6.46 2.20
CA TYR A 19 -59.56 -7.46 2.96
C TYR A 19 -61.01 -7.06 3.11
N LYS A 20 -61.83 -8.02 3.39
CA LYS A 20 -63.27 -7.83 3.76
C LYS A 20 -63.51 -8.50 5.09
N THR A 21 -64.26 -7.84 5.92
CA THR A 21 -64.73 -8.44 7.18
C THR A 21 -66.05 -9.14 6.92
N VAL A 22 -66.16 -10.38 7.28
CA VAL A 22 -67.43 -11.16 7.22
C VAL A 22 -67.91 -11.38 8.65
N VAL A 23 -69.05 -10.86 8.96
CA VAL A 23 -69.73 -11.07 10.23
C VAL A 23 -70.93 -12.01 10.02
N THR A 24 -70.91 -13.14 10.70
CA THR A 24 -72.04 -14.10 10.68
C THR A 24 -72.78 -13.97 12.00
N SER A 25 -74.08 -13.66 11.91
CA SER A 25 -74.95 -13.59 13.07
C SER A 25 -75.30 -15.00 13.59
N SER A 26 -75.64 -15.13 14.87
CA SER A 26 -76.07 -16.39 15.46
C SER A 26 -77.35 -17.01 14.87
N GLN A 27 -78.06 -16.25 14.03
CA GLN A 27 -79.25 -16.66 13.28
C GLN A 27 -78.92 -17.00 11.80
N GLY A 28 -77.65 -17.13 11.41
CA GLY A 28 -77.23 -17.56 10.09
C GLY A 28 -77.15 -16.42 9.03
N GLY A 29 -77.43 -15.19 9.39
CA GLY A 29 -77.24 -14.03 8.50
C GLY A 29 -75.76 -13.66 8.38
N THR A 30 -75.29 -13.42 7.15
CA THR A 30 -73.93 -13.02 6.89
C THR A 30 -73.87 -11.60 6.35
N THR A 31 -73.11 -10.72 6.94
CA THR A 31 -72.86 -9.37 6.43
C THR A 31 -71.40 -9.26 6.06
N THR A 32 -71.09 -8.80 4.83
CA THR A 32 -69.73 -8.60 4.38
C THR A 32 -69.51 -7.10 4.26
N SER A 33 -68.40 -6.61 4.80
CA SER A 33 -68.01 -5.20 4.66
C SER A 33 -67.66 -4.86 3.20
N ASP A 34 -67.68 -3.59 2.85
CA ASP A 34 -66.97 -3.12 1.68
C ASP A 34 -65.47 -3.45 1.77
N PRO A 35 -64.81 -3.58 0.61
CA PRO A 35 -63.35 -3.77 0.61
C PRO A 35 -62.65 -2.72 1.45
N GLN A 36 -61.76 -3.18 2.33
CA GLN A 36 -60.89 -2.32 3.14
C GLN A 36 -59.46 -2.55 2.70
N THR A 37 -58.68 -1.49 2.69
CA THR A 37 -57.25 -1.56 2.37
C THR A 37 -56.43 -1.20 3.60
N ALA A 38 -55.57 -2.11 4.04
CA ALA A 38 -54.60 -1.82 5.07
C ALA A 38 -53.23 -1.54 4.45
N ALA A 39 -52.63 -0.40 4.76
CA ALA A 39 -51.30 -0.07 4.32
C ALA A 39 -50.24 -0.77 5.20
N TYR A 40 -49.28 -1.37 4.57
CA TYR A 40 -48.10 -1.89 5.29
C TYR A 40 -47.11 -0.73 5.47
N LEU A 41 -46.88 -0.35 6.74
CA LEU A 41 -46.19 0.89 7.07
C LEU A 41 -44.66 0.80 7.02
N GLN A 42 -44.09 -0.39 6.86
CA GLN A 42 -42.63 -0.54 6.84
C GLN A 42 -42.19 -1.46 5.69
N LYS A 43 -41.16 -1.03 5.00
CA LYS A 43 -40.48 -1.85 4.00
C LYS A 43 -39.68 -2.95 4.73
N PRO A 44 -39.86 -4.23 4.42
CA PRO A 44 -38.95 -5.24 4.91
C PRO A 44 -37.53 -4.94 4.41
N THR A 45 -36.57 -5.02 5.30
CA THR A 45 -35.17 -4.82 5.00
C THR A 45 -34.35 -6.07 5.31
N ILE A 46 -33.33 -6.31 4.51
CA ILE A 46 -32.28 -7.27 4.79
C ILE A 46 -31.01 -6.47 5.06
N THR A 47 -30.38 -6.73 6.18
CA THR A 47 -29.05 -6.21 6.49
C THR A 47 -28.04 -7.32 6.19
N LEU A 48 -27.15 -7.08 5.22
CA LEU A 48 -26.05 -7.99 4.95
C LEU A 48 -24.97 -7.83 6.02
N PRO A 49 -24.37 -8.93 6.48
CA PRO A 49 -23.22 -8.85 7.36
C PRO A 49 -22.05 -8.17 6.65
N VAL A 50 -21.15 -7.61 7.43
CA VAL A 50 -19.93 -6.97 6.91
C VAL A 50 -18.77 -7.94 6.98
N SER A 51 -17.96 -7.93 5.94
CA SER A 51 -16.67 -8.61 5.87
C SER A 51 -15.56 -7.64 6.22
N LYS A 52 -14.41 -8.17 6.65
CA LYS A 52 -13.28 -7.40 7.11
C LYS A 52 -12.04 -7.70 6.26
N ILE A 53 -11.32 -6.65 5.87
CA ILE A 53 -10.06 -6.75 5.16
C ILE A 53 -9.01 -6.00 5.96
N THR A 54 -8.07 -6.73 6.54
CA THR A 54 -6.96 -6.14 7.30
C THR A 54 -5.79 -5.87 6.36
N VAL A 55 -5.24 -4.66 6.39
CA VAL A 55 -4.01 -4.31 5.69
C VAL A 55 -2.94 -4.03 6.73
N THR A 56 -1.81 -4.73 6.61
CA THR A 56 -0.65 -4.55 7.48
C THR A 56 0.53 -4.07 6.66
N LYS A 57 1.22 -3.05 7.16
CA LYS A 57 2.47 -2.53 6.59
C LYS A 57 3.66 -3.11 7.31
N THR A 58 4.68 -3.53 6.56
CA THR A 58 5.98 -3.94 7.07
C THR A 58 7.09 -3.24 6.30
N TRP A 59 8.21 -3.02 6.98
CA TRP A 59 9.43 -2.48 6.41
C TRP A 59 10.52 -3.55 6.52
N SER A 60 11.25 -3.84 5.45
CA SER A 60 12.28 -4.89 5.47
C SER A 60 13.55 -4.48 6.21
N ASP A 61 13.71 -3.18 6.48
CA ASP A 61 14.80 -2.57 7.25
C ASP A 61 14.39 -2.20 8.68
N ASP A 62 13.37 -2.87 9.20
CA ASP A 62 12.81 -2.79 10.55
C ASP A 62 11.79 -1.66 10.74
N ASN A 63 10.61 -2.04 11.21
CA ASN A 63 9.51 -1.10 11.51
C ASN A 63 9.87 -0.05 12.58
N GLU A 64 10.79 -0.36 13.48
CA GLU A 64 11.23 0.58 14.54
C GLU A 64 11.97 1.80 13.97
N ASN A 65 12.66 1.64 12.84
CA ASN A 65 13.32 2.74 12.15
C ASN A 65 12.32 3.76 11.57
N HIS A 66 11.06 3.36 11.41
CA HIS A 66 9.98 4.14 10.80
C HIS A 66 8.96 4.66 11.82
N ALA A 67 9.34 4.77 13.09
CA ALA A 67 8.42 5.15 14.18
C ALA A 67 7.67 6.48 13.94
N ASN A 68 8.23 7.38 13.14
CA ASN A 68 7.64 8.69 12.80
C ASN A 68 7.07 8.76 11.37
N ASP A 69 7.14 7.66 10.63
CA ASP A 69 6.71 7.61 9.24
C ASP A 69 5.24 7.22 9.12
N SER A 70 4.70 7.47 7.94
CA SER A 70 3.36 7.02 7.59
C SER A 70 3.28 6.72 6.10
N VAL A 71 2.44 5.76 5.72
CA VAL A 71 2.16 5.43 4.34
C VAL A 71 0.66 5.50 4.08
N GLN A 72 0.28 5.82 2.85
CA GLN A 72 -1.11 5.77 2.42
C GLN A 72 -1.35 4.52 1.58
N VAL A 73 -2.41 3.80 1.90
CA VAL A 73 -2.89 2.67 1.11
C VAL A 73 -4.29 2.94 0.59
N GLN A 74 -4.60 2.35 -0.58
CA GLN A 74 -5.91 2.39 -1.21
C GLN A 74 -6.41 0.98 -1.43
N LEU A 75 -7.55 0.64 -0.82
CA LEU A 75 -8.31 -0.57 -1.13
C LEU A 75 -9.04 -0.35 -2.46
N LYS A 76 -8.97 -1.33 -3.34
CA LYS A 76 -9.71 -1.39 -4.61
C LYS A 76 -10.71 -2.53 -4.58
N GLN A 77 -11.83 -2.35 -5.25
CA GLN A 77 -12.85 -3.37 -5.48
C GLN A 77 -13.05 -3.51 -6.99
N ASP A 78 -12.89 -4.72 -7.51
CA ASP A 78 -13.05 -5.06 -8.93
C ASP A 78 -12.19 -4.17 -9.86
N GLY A 79 -11.01 -3.75 -9.37
CA GLY A 79 -10.05 -2.90 -10.08
C GLY A 79 -10.23 -1.39 -9.88
N GLU A 80 -11.36 -0.94 -9.36
CA GLU A 80 -11.65 0.47 -9.10
C GLU A 80 -11.41 0.84 -7.63
N ASP A 81 -11.14 2.11 -7.36
CA ASP A 81 -10.93 2.59 -5.99
C ASP A 81 -12.22 2.41 -5.17
N TYR A 82 -12.12 1.69 -4.06
CA TYR A 82 -13.24 1.50 -3.15
C TYR A 82 -13.55 2.82 -2.42
N ALA A 83 -14.81 3.21 -2.39
CA ALA A 83 -15.25 4.37 -1.62
C ALA A 83 -14.90 4.17 -0.13
N ASN A 84 -14.23 5.11 0.50
CA ASN A 84 -13.66 4.98 1.85
C ASN A 84 -12.54 3.91 1.96
N GLY A 85 -11.91 3.54 0.84
CA GLY A 85 -10.81 2.58 0.78
C GLY A 85 -9.43 3.18 1.07
N SER A 86 -9.32 4.46 1.35
CA SER A 86 -8.03 5.10 1.69
C SER A 86 -7.77 5.03 3.19
N ALA A 87 -6.56 4.66 3.57
CA ALA A 87 -6.11 4.66 4.96
C ALA A 87 -4.64 5.06 5.08
N THR A 88 -4.31 5.69 6.22
CA THR A 88 -2.93 5.98 6.60
C THR A 88 -2.47 4.98 7.64
N LEU A 89 -1.35 4.30 7.36
CA LEU A 89 -0.72 3.33 8.26
C LEU A 89 0.52 3.97 8.88
N ASN A 90 0.69 3.84 10.18
CA ASN A 90 1.82 4.36 10.94
C ASN A 90 2.05 3.54 12.21
N ALA A 91 3.13 3.84 12.94
CA ALA A 91 3.51 3.13 14.15
C ALA A 91 2.45 3.27 15.26
N ALA A 92 1.78 4.43 15.39
CA ALA A 92 0.74 4.64 16.40
C ALA A 92 -0.48 3.72 16.18
N GLY A 93 -0.78 3.34 14.95
CA GLY A 93 -1.78 2.36 14.56
C GLY A 93 -1.23 0.94 14.41
N ASN A 94 -0.05 0.63 14.94
CA ASN A 94 0.64 -0.66 14.78
C ASN A 94 0.80 -1.07 13.31
N TRP A 95 0.94 -0.12 12.41
CA TRP A 95 1.06 -0.33 10.98
C TRP A 95 -0.10 -1.13 10.36
N THR A 96 -1.30 -1.04 10.93
CA THR A 96 -2.45 -1.87 10.53
C THR A 96 -3.71 -1.03 10.40
N HIS A 97 -4.54 -1.38 9.42
CA HIS A 97 -5.90 -0.84 9.26
C HIS A 97 -6.88 -1.93 8.83
N GLU A 98 -8.10 -1.89 9.36
CA GLU A 98 -9.18 -2.79 9.02
C GLU A 98 -10.25 -2.06 8.19
N PHE A 99 -10.42 -2.45 6.94
CA PHE A 99 -11.52 -2.03 6.10
C PHE A 99 -12.73 -2.91 6.30
N THR A 100 -13.91 -2.30 6.26
CA THR A 100 -15.19 -3.01 6.33
C THR A 100 -15.88 -2.95 4.97
N VAL A 101 -16.29 -4.10 4.44
CA VAL A 101 -16.96 -4.22 3.15
C VAL A 101 -18.22 -5.06 3.28
N PRO A 102 -19.32 -4.76 2.56
CA PRO A 102 -20.53 -5.57 2.60
C PRO A 102 -20.27 -7.00 2.08
N ALA A 103 -20.86 -8.00 2.72
CA ALA A 103 -20.97 -9.32 2.14
C ALA A 103 -22.01 -9.32 1.02
N GLY A 104 -21.78 -10.10 -0.03
CA GLY A 104 -22.70 -10.16 -1.17
C GLY A 104 -22.62 -11.50 -1.90
N PRO A 105 -23.74 -11.96 -2.53
CA PRO A 105 -23.80 -13.26 -3.18
C PRO A 105 -22.92 -13.34 -4.42
N GLU A 106 -22.77 -12.23 -5.15
CA GLU A 106 -21.99 -12.20 -6.40
C GLU A 106 -20.50 -12.19 -6.16
N GLY A 107 -20.10 -11.71 -5.00
CA GLY A 107 -18.70 -11.58 -4.62
C GLY A 107 -17.98 -10.43 -5.32
N HIS A 108 -16.91 -10.01 -4.68
CA HIS A 108 -16.03 -8.97 -5.20
C HIS A 108 -14.57 -9.39 -5.04
N THR A 109 -13.75 -8.90 -5.94
CA THR A 109 -12.31 -9.06 -5.89
C THR A 109 -11.69 -7.78 -5.35
N TYR A 110 -10.94 -7.91 -4.26
CA TYR A 110 -10.26 -6.79 -3.61
C TYR A 110 -8.77 -6.85 -3.87
N SER A 111 -8.15 -5.70 -4.01
CA SER A 111 -6.71 -5.52 -4.05
C SER A 111 -6.30 -4.28 -3.29
N VAL A 112 -5.02 -4.15 -2.98
CA VAL A 112 -4.47 -3.00 -2.27
C VAL A 112 -3.32 -2.41 -3.07
N SER A 113 -3.28 -1.09 -3.14
CA SER A 113 -2.12 -0.34 -3.63
C SER A 113 -1.61 0.61 -2.56
N GLU A 114 -0.31 0.87 -2.56
CA GLU A 114 0.33 1.87 -1.72
C GLU A 114 0.69 3.09 -2.57
N VAL A 115 0.56 4.28 -2.02
CA VAL A 115 1.14 5.48 -2.62
C VAL A 115 2.65 5.36 -2.52
N LYS A 116 3.35 5.59 -3.66
CA LYS A 116 4.80 5.42 -3.73
C LYS A 116 5.52 6.15 -2.60
N VAL A 117 6.35 5.41 -1.89
CA VAL A 117 7.30 5.93 -0.90
C VAL A 117 8.66 6.08 -1.57
N GLU A 118 9.23 7.28 -1.54
CA GLU A 118 10.52 7.54 -2.17
C GLU A 118 11.64 6.73 -1.50
N GLY A 119 12.52 6.15 -2.31
CA GLY A 119 13.60 5.30 -1.83
C GLY A 119 13.20 3.86 -1.47
N TYR A 120 11.95 3.48 -1.74
CA TYR A 120 11.45 2.13 -1.44
C TYR A 120 10.71 1.51 -2.63
N ASP A 121 10.86 0.20 -2.74
CA ASP A 121 10.06 -0.66 -3.60
C ASP A 121 8.98 -1.35 -2.76
N SER A 122 7.72 -1.13 -3.13
CA SER A 122 6.56 -1.70 -2.45
C SER A 122 6.14 -3.01 -3.08
N LYS A 123 5.82 -4.00 -2.24
CA LYS A 123 5.28 -5.29 -2.66
C LYS A 123 4.10 -5.67 -1.77
N VAL A 124 2.99 -6.05 -2.41
CA VAL A 124 1.85 -6.67 -1.72
C VAL A 124 1.99 -8.19 -1.79
N ASP A 125 1.69 -8.89 -0.71
CA ASP A 125 1.86 -10.35 -0.57
C ASP A 125 1.01 -11.16 -1.56
N LYS A 126 -0.10 -10.59 -2.03
CA LYS A 126 -0.99 -11.20 -3.03
C LYS A 126 -1.60 -10.12 -3.94
N THR A 127 -1.94 -10.52 -5.17
CA THR A 127 -2.52 -9.62 -6.17
C THR A 127 -3.97 -9.27 -5.88
N ASP A 128 -4.72 -10.24 -5.33
CA ASP A 128 -6.14 -10.10 -5.08
C ASP A 128 -6.65 -10.99 -3.94
N LEU A 129 -7.85 -10.68 -3.47
CA LEU A 129 -8.60 -11.43 -2.46
C LEU A 129 -10.07 -11.45 -2.90
N LYS A 130 -10.63 -12.62 -3.14
CA LYS A 130 -12.05 -12.76 -3.46
C LYS A 130 -12.88 -13.01 -2.19
N LEU A 131 -13.88 -12.17 -1.94
CA LEU A 131 -14.88 -12.37 -0.90
C LEU A 131 -16.24 -12.57 -1.56
N GLN A 132 -16.93 -13.67 -1.23
CA GLN A 132 -18.21 -14.04 -1.85
C GLN A 132 -19.12 -14.74 -0.86
N GLY A 133 -20.38 -14.41 -0.86
CA GLY A 133 -21.40 -15.06 -0.03
C GLY A 133 -22.13 -14.08 0.88
N LEU A 134 -23.17 -14.60 1.53
CA LEU A 134 -24.06 -13.82 2.42
C LEU A 134 -23.62 -13.87 3.90
N THR A 135 -22.45 -14.42 4.18
CA THR A 135 -21.88 -14.49 5.53
C THR A 135 -20.68 -13.57 5.64
N ALA A 136 -20.43 -13.03 6.83
CA ALA A 136 -19.23 -12.26 7.11
C ALA A 136 -17.98 -13.11 6.84
N GLN A 137 -17.04 -12.53 6.13
CA GLN A 137 -15.75 -13.12 5.79
C GLN A 137 -14.62 -12.21 6.25
N SER A 138 -13.42 -12.72 6.31
CA SER A 138 -12.24 -11.94 6.61
C SER A 138 -11.12 -12.27 5.63
N GLY A 139 -10.30 -11.26 5.34
CA GLY A 139 -9.10 -11.40 4.53
C GLY A 139 -8.03 -10.43 5.00
N ALA A 140 -6.81 -10.59 4.49
CA ALA A 140 -5.71 -9.72 4.85
C ALA A 140 -4.77 -9.52 3.67
N PHE A 141 -4.12 -8.36 3.65
CA PHE A 141 -2.99 -8.04 2.79
C PHE A 141 -1.81 -7.59 3.65
N THR A 142 -0.61 -7.93 3.21
CA THR A 142 0.62 -7.38 3.76
C THR A 142 1.34 -6.58 2.68
N VAL A 143 1.61 -5.31 2.97
CA VAL A 143 2.38 -4.40 2.11
C VAL A 143 3.77 -4.28 2.70
N THR A 144 4.79 -4.74 1.98
CA THR A 144 6.19 -4.69 2.41
C THR A 144 6.95 -3.68 1.57
N ASN A 145 7.60 -2.72 2.23
CA ASN A 145 8.56 -1.83 1.58
C ASN A 145 9.98 -2.32 1.83
N THR A 146 10.73 -2.38 0.74
CA THR A 146 12.15 -2.73 0.76
C THR A 146 12.93 -1.54 0.21
N PRO A 147 14.01 -1.09 0.86
CA PRO A 147 14.84 -0.02 0.33
C PRO A 147 15.25 -0.31 -1.12
N SER A 148 14.98 0.65 -2.02
CA SER A 148 15.42 0.55 -3.41
C SER A 148 16.83 1.09 -3.52
N TYR A 149 17.78 0.19 -3.77
CA TYR A 149 19.17 0.57 -3.96
C TYR A 149 19.44 0.90 -5.43
N VAL A 150 20.06 2.06 -5.68
CA VAL A 150 20.70 2.30 -6.95
C VAL A 150 22.02 1.52 -6.95
N THR A 151 22.09 0.46 -7.73
CA THR A 151 23.36 -0.23 -7.95
C THR A 151 24.22 0.62 -8.88
N LEU A 152 25.20 1.33 -8.33
CA LEU A 152 26.26 1.96 -9.10
C LEU A 152 27.42 0.96 -9.18
N PRO A 153 27.77 0.44 -10.37
CA PRO A 153 28.99 -0.31 -10.52
C PRO A 153 30.17 0.55 -10.05
N ALA A 154 31.07 0.01 -9.27
CA ALA A 154 32.23 0.75 -8.76
C ALA A 154 33.08 1.34 -9.92
N SER A 155 33.04 0.71 -11.12
CA SER A 155 33.65 1.22 -12.34
C SER A 155 33.11 2.56 -12.83
N ASP A 156 31.89 2.92 -12.44
CA ASP A 156 31.25 4.17 -12.83
C ASP A 156 31.63 5.33 -11.92
N VAL A 157 32.16 5.03 -10.74
CA VAL A 157 32.73 6.04 -9.84
C VAL A 157 34.18 6.29 -10.23
N LYS A 158 34.45 7.50 -10.74
CA LYS A 158 35.76 7.88 -11.26
C LYS A 158 36.29 9.10 -10.52
N VAL A 159 37.62 9.13 -10.38
CA VAL A 159 38.35 10.32 -9.91
C VAL A 159 39.30 10.80 -10.99
N THR A 160 39.31 12.10 -11.24
CA THR A 160 40.28 12.75 -12.13
C THR A 160 41.23 13.56 -11.30
N LYS A 161 42.53 13.27 -11.43
CA LYS A 161 43.60 14.06 -10.87
C LYS A 161 44.17 14.99 -11.94
N VAL A 162 44.32 16.27 -11.62
CA VAL A 162 45.01 17.27 -12.44
C VAL A 162 46.18 17.80 -11.66
N VAL A 163 47.35 17.96 -12.33
CA VAL A 163 48.53 18.61 -11.75
C VAL A 163 48.73 19.97 -12.39
N GLN A 164 49.20 20.92 -11.60
CA GLN A 164 49.49 22.31 -12.05
C GLN A 164 50.92 22.69 -11.66
N GLY A 165 51.60 23.46 -12.51
CA GLY A 165 52.94 23.98 -12.26
C GLY A 165 54.09 23.06 -12.68
N HIS A 166 54.00 21.76 -12.43
CA HIS A 166 55.03 20.76 -12.78
C HIS A 166 54.45 19.35 -12.93
N ALA A 167 55.23 18.43 -13.45
CA ALA A 167 54.91 17.01 -13.47
C ALA A 167 54.74 16.42 -12.05
N ALA A 168 53.97 15.38 -11.93
CA ALA A 168 53.85 14.65 -10.66
C ALA A 168 55.20 13.94 -10.30
N ASN A 169 55.55 13.95 -9.03
CA ASN A 169 56.75 13.27 -8.51
C ASN A 169 56.40 12.02 -7.68
N SER A 170 55.12 11.78 -7.43
CA SER A 170 54.62 10.60 -6.70
C SER A 170 53.21 10.22 -7.20
N ASP A 171 52.80 8.99 -6.97
CA ASP A 171 51.46 8.52 -7.23
C ASP A 171 50.45 9.14 -6.25
N PHE A 172 49.18 9.21 -6.68
CA PHE A 172 48.10 9.73 -5.85
C PHE A 172 47.10 8.63 -5.55
N GLY A 173 47.04 8.22 -4.29
CA GLY A 173 46.05 7.27 -3.78
C GLY A 173 44.74 7.95 -3.43
N PHE A 174 43.62 7.35 -3.82
CA PHE A 174 42.26 7.79 -3.48
C PHE A 174 41.51 6.66 -2.79
N ASN A 175 40.64 7.02 -1.85
CA ASN A 175 39.81 6.08 -1.13
C ASN A 175 38.35 6.54 -1.24
N LEU A 176 37.49 5.68 -1.82
CA LEU A 176 36.06 5.85 -1.86
C LEU A 176 35.47 5.26 -0.58
N LYS A 177 34.86 6.10 0.23
CA LYS A 177 34.15 5.69 1.46
C LYS A 177 32.70 6.09 1.36
N CYS A 178 31.83 5.24 1.89
CA CYS A 178 30.46 5.64 2.18
C CYS A 178 30.47 6.54 3.44
N VAL A 179 29.62 7.54 3.45
CA VAL A 179 29.38 8.40 4.61
C VAL A 179 27.87 8.43 4.83
N ASP A 180 27.43 8.05 6.03
CA ASP A 180 26.02 8.12 6.39
C ASP A 180 25.51 9.56 6.27
N SER A 181 24.38 9.70 5.59
CA SER A 181 23.69 10.97 5.52
C SER A 181 23.06 11.32 6.87
N THR A 182 22.92 12.61 7.14
CA THR A 182 22.07 13.10 8.23
C THR A 182 20.59 13.05 7.88
N ASP A 183 20.25 12.77 6.61
CA ASP A 183 18.89 12.52 6.17
C ASP A 183 18.45 11.14 6.64
N THR A 184 17.41 11.09 7.45
CA THR A 184 16.84 9.86 8.01
C THR A 184 16.22 8.94 6.95
N ASN A 185 15.94 9.47 5.75
CA ASN A 185 15.39 8.72 4.62
C ASN A 185 16.48 8.21 3.67
N ALA A 186 17.76 8.56 3.87
CA ALA A 186 18.85 8.04 3.06
C ALA A 186 19.25 6.64 3.56
N GLY A 187 19.57 5.74 2.62
CA GLY A 187 20.15 4.44 2.96
C GLY A 187 21.44 4.59 3.79
N LYS A 188 21.69 3.65 4.67
CA LYS A 188 22.87 3.65 5.53
C LYS A 188 24.05 2.97 4.84
N CYS A 189 25.26 3.37 5.21
CA CYS A 189 26.48 2.75 4.69
C CYS A 189 26.59 1.25 5.01
N ALA A 190 25.96 0.80 6.09
CA ALA A 190 25.87 -0.62 6.44
C ALA A 190 25.16 -1.48 5.37
N ASP A 191 24.31 -0.86 4.57
CA ASP A 191 23.52 -1.53 3.52
C ASP A 191 24.25 -1.57 2.16
N VAL A 192 25.43 -0.91 2.07
CA VAL A 192 26.23 -0.90 0.84
C VAL A 192 27.11 -2.14 0.80
N THR A 193 26.74 -3.09 -0.05
CA THR A 193 27.60 -4.28 -0.30
C THR A 193 28.79 -3.93 -1.18
N GLY A 194 29.97 -4.48 -0.84
CA GLY A 194 31.21 -4.28 -1.61
C GLY A 194 32.07 -3.12 -1.13
N LEU A 195 31.60 -2.27 -0.20
CA LEU A 195 32.44 -1.32 0.50
C LEU A 195 32.79 -1.88 1.89
N ALA A 196 33.87 -2.65 1.98
CA ALA A 196 34.40 -3.08 3.27
C ALA A 196 34.78 -1.85 4.13
N ASN A 197 34.99 -2.03 5.45
CA ASN A 197 35.27 -0.97 6.43
C ASN A 197 36.35 0.06 6.01
N ASN A 198 37.19 -0.26 5.03
CA ASN A 198 38.24 0.62 4.52
C ASN A 198 37.90 1.27 3.16
N GLY A 199 36.72 1.00 2.59
CA GLY A 199 36.33 1.50 1.28
C GLY A 199 37.07 0.84 0.10
N LEU A 200 36.83 1.36 -1.10
CA LEU A 200 37.57 0.97 -2.31
C LEU A 200 38.71 1.96 -2.53
N THR A 201 39.89 1.46 -2.88
CA THR A 201 41.06 2.28 -3.19
C THR A 201 41.40 2.22 -4.67
N THR A 202 41.90 3.33 -5.19
CA THR A 202 42.46 3.39 -6.54
C THR A 202 43.65 4.36 -6.55
N THR A 203 44.52 4.25 -7.55
CA THR A 203 45.74 5.07 -7.64
C THR A 203 45.85 5.65 -9.03
N VAL A 204 46.09 6.95 -9.10
CA VAL A 204 46.57 7.64 -10.33
C VAL A 204 48.07 7.62 -10.31
N SER A 205 48.68 7.00 -11.33
CA SER A 205 50.13 6.94 -11.45
C SER A 205 50.71 8.32 -11.81
N LYS A 206 51.84 8.65 -11.20
CA LYS A 206 52.63 9.83 -11.55
C LYS A 206 53.07 9.82 -13.04
N ASP A 207 53.23 8.61 -13.61
CA ASP A 207 53.71 8.43 -14.97
C ASP A 207 52.65 8.87 -16.02
N GLU A 208 51.38 9.05 -15.61
CA GLU A 208 50.32 9.64 -16.42
C GLU A 208 50.25 11.19 -16.30
N LEU A 209 50.98 11.77 -15.34
CA LEU A 209 50.94 13.20 -14.98
C LEU A 209 52.30 13.87 -15.24
N THR A 210 52.78 13.77 -16.46
CA THR A 210 54.18 14.10 -16.89
C THR A 210 54.46 15.57 -17.13
N ALA A 211 53.45 16.44 -17.09
CA ALA A 211 53.60 17.87 -17.33
C ALA A 211 52.57 18.71 -16.57
N SER A 212 52.82 20.02 -16.47
CA SER A 212 51.80 20.94 -15.96
C SER A 212 50.53 20.89 -16.83
N GLY A 213 49.36 20.79 -16.22
CA GLY A 213 48.08 20.65 -16.87
C GLY A 213 47.71 19.21 -17.24
N ALA A 214 48.63 18.25 -17.04
CA ALA A 214 48.30 16.83 -17.24
C ALA A 214 47.18 16.36 -16.31
N SER A 215 46.31 15.51 -16.84
CA SER A 215 45.22 14.90 -16.07
C SER A 215 45.12 13.41 -16.36
N ALA A 216 44.79 12.63 -15.33
CA ALA A 216 44.48 11.21 -15.46
C ALA A 216 43.22 10.86 -14.69
N THR A 217 42.42 9.94 -15.23
CA THR A 217 41.15 9.49 -14.63
C THR A 217 41.18 7.99 -14.40
N VAL A 218 40.88 7.57 -13.18
CA VAL A 218 40.81 6.17 -12.79
C VAL A 218 39.47 5.87 -12.14
N GLY A 219 38.99 4.63 -12.31
CA GLY A 219 37.78 4.13 -11.66
C GLY A 219 38.13 3.34 -10.38
N PHE A 220 37.15 3.12 -9.51
CA PHE A 220 37.30 2.36 -8.27
C PHE A 220 37.00 0.86 -8.41
N GLY A 221 36.63 0.37 -9.58
CA GLY A 221 36.20 -1.00 -9.81
C GLY A 221 37.20 -1.94 -10.48
N ASN A 222 38.44 -1.51 -10.68
CA ASN A 222 39.46 -2.31 -11.39
C ASN A 222 40.52 -2.78 -10.39
N GLY A 223 40.15 -3.75 -9.56
CA GLY A 223 41.05 -4.48 -8.70
C GLY A 223 40.81 -5.97 -8.82
#